data_dbd5903d1b45a1aff6925053790b0fff
#
_entry.id   dbd5903d1b45a1aff6925053790b0fff
#
_cell.length_a   1.000
_cell.length_b   1.000
_cell.length_c   1.000
_cell.angle_alpha   90.00
_cell.angle_beta   90.00
_cell.angle_gamma   90.00
#
_symmetry.space_group_name_H-M   'P 1'
#
loop_
_entity.id
_entity.type
_entity.pdbx_description
1 polymer ?
#
loop_
_entity_poly.entity_id
_entity_poly.type
_entity_poly.pdbx_seq_one_letter_code
_entity_poly.pdbx_strand_id
1 'polypeptide(L)'
;MTQKEAGITFISSNDFSHYDLVLDTAVLLGIVPKRYQELQLSALDTYFAMARGYQGTSGDVKALAMKKWFNTNYHYIVPEAEDDTVIHLSASKLFDEYAEAKELGIATKPVVIGAYTMLKLCRFTGEKKAEDFIGDLTAAYQELLKECQKQQIAWVQFDEPALVRDMDAQDVELFHRLYDAVLQEKG
;
A
#
# COMPACT_ATOMS: atom_id res chain seq x y z
N MET A 1 10.78 -18.57 -11.03
CA MET A 1 11.06 -19.87 -11.71
C MET A 1 10.67 -21.04 -10.81
N THR A 2 11.24 -21.20 -9.62
CA THR A 2 10.97 -22.34 -8.70
C THR A 2 9.48 -22.61 -8.43
N GLN A 3 8.67 -21.58 -8.20
CA GLN A 3 7.23 -21.75 -7.95
C GLN A 3 6.50 -22.28 -9.20
N LYS A 4 6.86 -21.79 -10.38
CA LYS A 4 6.31 -22.28 -11.66
C LYS A 4 6.68 -23.75 -11.89
N GLU A 5 7.92 -24.12 -11.65
CA GLU A 5 8.42 -25.50 -11.76
C GLU A 5 7.74 -26.44 -10.76
N ALA A 6 7.37 -25.92 -9.59
CA ALA A 6 6.60 -26.65 -8.58
C ALA A 6 5.09 -26.75 -8.89
N GLY A 7 4.63 -26.19 -10.01
CA GLY A 7 3.23 -26.27 -10.44
C GLY A 7 2.28 -25.32 -9.71
N ILE A 8 2.79 -24.25 -9.07
CA ILE A 8 1.94 -23.24 -8.41
C ILE A 8 1.22 -22.43 -9.48
N THR A 9 -0.12 -22.39 -9.40
CA THR A 9 -0.97 -21.69 -10.37
C THR A 9 -0.97 -20.17 -10.14
N PHE A 10 -1.09 -19.73 -8.88
CA PHE A 10 -1.13 -18.32 -8.52
C PHE A 10 0.19 -17.90 -7.88
N ILE A 11 1.15 -17.56 -8.71
CA ILE A 11 2.46 -17.07 -8.26
C ILE A 11 2.31 -15.60 -7.88
N SER A 12 2.73 -15.23 -6.68
CA SER A 12 2.67 -13.85 -6.21
C SER A 12 3.79 -12.97 -6.79
N SER A 13 3.52 -11.67 -6.89
CA SER A 13 4.50 -10.60 -7.06
C SER A 13 4.11 -9.43 -6.15
N ASN A 14 4.98 -8.45 -5.98
CA ASN A 14 4.84 -7.35 -5.04
C ASN A 14 4.64 -7.80 -3.58
N ASP A 15 5.11 -9.00 -3.24
CA ASP A 15 5.03 -9.59 -1.90
C ASP A 15 6.39 -9.56 -1.17
N PHE A 16 7.43 -9.07 -1.81
CA PHE A 16 8.73 -8.76 -1.21
C PHE A 16 8.91 -7.27 -1.06
N SER A 17 9.11 -6.82 0.16
CA SER A 17 9.29 -5.40 0.51
C SER A 17 10.75 -5.12 0.81
N HIS A 18 11.20 -3.89 0.52
CA HIS A 18 12.51 -3.43 0.99
C HIS A 18 12.57 -3.35 2.52
N TYR A 19 11.45 -3.04 3.13
CA TYR A 19 11.32 -2.94 4.59
C TYR A 19 10.01 -3.59 5.08
N ASP A 20 8.85 -3.12 4.65
CA ASP A 20 7.55 -3.66 5.05
C ASP A 20 6.47 -3.38 4.00
N LEU A 21 5.48 -4.29 3.88
CA LEU A 21 4.44 -4.25 2.86
C LEU A 21 3.47 -3.08 3.06
N VAL A 22 3.22 -2.65 4.30
CA VAL A 22 2.35 -1.50 4.57
C VAL A 22 3.02 -0.22 4.09
N LEU A 23 4.33 -0.08 4.32
CA LEU A 23 5.10 1.04 3.82
C LEU A 23 5.17 1.05 2.29
N ASP A 24 5.37 -0.11 1.65
CA ASP A 24 5.31 -0.24 0.19
C ASP A 24 3.96 0.25 -0.35
N THR A 25 2.86 -0.18 0.28
CA THR A 25 1.51 0.22 -0.11
C THR A 25 1.26 1.72 0.15
N ALA A 26 1.78 2.26 1.26
CA ALA A 26 1.70 3.70 1.54
C ALA A 26 2.40 4.53 0.44
N VAL A 27 3.59 4.12 0.01
CA VAL A 27 4.32 4.77 -1.10
C VAL A 27 3.58 4.60 -2.42
N LEU A 28 3.03 3.41 -2.68
CA LEU A 28 2.20 3.16 -3.87
C LEU A 28 1.01 4.13 -3.95
N LEU A 29 0.42 4.45 -2.80
CA LEU A 29 -0.73 5.34 -2.68
C LEU A 29 -0.37 6.82 -2.45
N GLY A 30 0.90 7.21 -2.55
CA GLY A 30 1.35 8.58 -2.34
C GLY A 30 1.24 9.08 -0.90
N ILE A 31 1.06 8.18 0.08
CA ILE A 31 1.00 8.54 1.50
C ILE A 31 2.43 8.74 2.02
N VAL A 32 3.01 9.88 1.68
CA VAL A 32 4.35 10.30 2.08
C VAL A 32 4.24 11.63 2.82
N PRO A 33 4.51 11.69 4.14
CA PRO A 33 4.42 12.93 4.90
C PRO A 33 5.35 14.02 4.35
N LYS A 34 4.90 15.27 4.40
CA LYS A 34 5.58 16.42 3.82
C LYS A 34 7.03 16.58 4.28
N ARG A 35 7.30 16.29 5.57
CA ARG A 35 8.67 16.35 6.13
C ARG A 35 9.69 15.45 5.40
N TYR A 36 9.25 14.37 4.76
CA TYR A 36 10.14 13.51 3.95
C TYR A 36 10.23 14.01 2.50
N GLN A 37 9.14 14.56 1.95
CA GLN A 37 9.14 15.15 0.61
C GLN A 37 10.08 16.37 0.54
N GLU A 38 10.12 17.18 1.58
CA GLU A 38 10.96 18.38 1.68
C GLU A 38 12.46 18.06 1.67
N LEU A 39 12.86 16.84 2.00
CA LEU A 39 14.27 16.40 1.91
C LEU A 39 14.77 16.27 0.46
N GLN A 40 13.86 16.18 -0.51
CA GLN A 40 14.17 16.03 -1.95
C GLN A 40 15.15 14.87 -2.24
N LEU A 41 14.98 13.77 -1.52
CA LEU A 41 15.77 12.55 -1.70
C LEU A 41 15.26 11.74 -2.90
N SER A 42 16.04 10.73 -3.33
CA SER A 42 15.54 9.73 -4.26
C SER A 42 14.33 8.99 -3.69
N ALA A 43 13.51 8.36 -4.53
CA ALA A 43 12.35 7.58 -4.08
C ALA A 43 12.74 6.50 -3.06
N LEU A 44 13.85 5.79 -3.32
CA LEU A 44 14.37 4.75 -2.42
C LEU A 44 14.91 5.33 -1.11
N ASP A 45 15.62 6.46 -1.16
CA ASP A 45 16.13 7.11 0.05
C ASP A 45 14.98 7.69 0.88
N THR A 46 13.94 8.23 0.25
CA THR A 46 12.71 8.70 0.92
C THR A 46 12.00 7.54 1.62
N TYR A 47 11.89 6.38 0.95
CA TYR A 47 11.34 5.15 1.54
C TYR A 47 12.09 4.75 2.81
N PHE A 48 13.44 4.71 2.75
CA PHE A 48 14.26 4.38 3.91
C PHE A 48 14.30 5.48 4.96
N ALA A 49 14.16 6.76 4.59
CA ALA A 49 14.00 7.85 5.54
C ALA A 49 12.71 7.69 6.37
N MET A 50 11.59 7.28 5.74
CA MET A 50 10.36 6.95 6.44
C MET A 50 10.54 5.76 7.39
N ALA A 51 11.24 4.71 6.94
CA ALA A 51 11.43 3.49 7.74
C ALA A 51 12.39 3.65 8.93
N ARG A 52 13.47 4.44 8.77
CA ARG A 52 14.60 4.47 9.73
C ARG A 52 15.02 5.88 10.17
N GLY A 53 14.38 6.92 9.61
CA GLY A 53 14.84 8.29 9.75
C GLY A 53 15.99 8.61 8.77
N TYR A 54 16.32 9.87 8.71
CA TYR A 54 17.41 10.36 7.88
C TYR A 54 18.17 11.46 8.63
N GLN A 55 19.50 11.44 8.50
CA GLN A 55 20.40 12.50 8.96
C GLN A 55 21.42 12.77 7.85
N GLY A 56 21.47 14.00 7.37
CA GLY A 56 22.38 14.34 6.29
C GLY A 56 22.25 15.77 5.80
N THR A 57 22.85 16.02 4.63
CA THR A 57 22.92 17.37 4.04
C THR A 57 21.57 17.98 3.68
N SER A 58 20.56 17.14 3.42
CA SER A 58 19.19 17.57 3.11
C SER A 58 18.33 17.87 4.36
N GLY A 59 18.85 17.61 5.55
CA GLY A 59 18.14 17.83 6.82
C GLY A 59 18.12 16.59 7.70
N ASP A 60 17.40 16.69 8.82
CA ASP A 60 17.23 15.59 9.78
C ASP A 60 15.74 15.30 9.95
N VAL A 61 15.36 14.03 9.85
CA VAL A 61 13.99 13.59 10.08
C VAL A 61 13.98 12.27 10.85
N LYS A 62 13.06 12.14 11.80
CA LYS A 62 12.84 10.90 12.54
C LYS A 62 12.05 9.92 11.68
N ALA A 63 12.28 8.62 11.90
CA ALA A 63 11.45 7.57 11.32
C ALA A 63 9.97 7.72 11.68
N LEU A 64 9.10 7.15 10.84
CA LEU A 64 7.72 6.89 11.19
C LEU A 64 7.62 5.94 12.39
N ALA A 65 6.50 5.97 13.09
CA ALA A 65 6.26 5.06 14.20
C ALA A 65 6.20 3.61 13.71
N MET A 66 6.60 2.69 14.58
CA MET A 66 6.52 1.25 14.34
C MET A 66 5.53 0.63 15.31
N LYS A 67 4.64 -0.24 14.83
CA LYS A 67 3.68 -0.99 15.66
C LYS A 67 3.74 -2.47 15.34
N LYS A 68 3.34 -3.29 16.31
CA LYS A 68 3.18 -4.74 16.08
C LYS A 68 2.13 -5.00 15.00
N TRP A 69 2.44 -5.92 14.12
CA TRP A 69 1.51 -6.49 13.18
C TRP A 69 0.57 -7.45 13.91
N PHE A 70 -0.58 -6.92 14.33
CA PHE A 70 -1.58 -7.63 15.13
C PHE A 70 -0.96 -8.29 16.38
N ASN A 71 -1.12 -9.58 16.57
CA ASN A 71 -0.58 -10.34 17.70
C ASN A 71 0.77 -11.04 17.42
N THR A 72 1.44 -10.67 16.33
CA THR A 72 2.72 -11.27 15.92
C THR A 72 3.91 -10.51 16.51
N ASN A 73 5.12 -11.05 16.31
CA ASN A 73 6.37 -10.35 16.61
C ASN A 73 6.84 -9.47 15.44
N TYR A 74 6.19 -9.54 14.29
CA TYR A 74 6.44 -8.65 13.17
C TYR A 74 5.92 -7.24 13.48
N HIS A 75 6.62 -6.22 13.00
CA HIS A 75 6.24 -4.83 13.15
C HIS A 75 6.13 -4.18 11.78
N TYR A 76 5.15 -3.32 11.62
CA TYR A 76 4.97 -2.52 10.42
C TYR A 76 5.26 -1.04 10.69
N ILE A 77 5.66 -0.31 9.67
CA ILE A 77 5.80 1.15 9.69
C ILE A 77 4.40 1.76 9.55
N VAL A 78 4.02 2.60 10.52
CA VAL A 78 2.70 3.23 10.53
C VAL A 78 2.66 4.38 9.51
N PRO A 79 1.89 4.28 8.42
CA PRO A 79 1.73 5.40 7.50
C PRO A 79 1.10 6.60 8.22
N GLU A 80 1.52 7.80 7.87
CA GLU A 80 0.93 9.03 8.37
C GLU A 80 0.36 9.85 7.23
N ALA A 81 -0.93 10.20 7.32
CA ALA A 81 -1.60 11.14 6.43
C ALA A 81 -1.84 12.46 7.17
N GLU A 82 -1.42 13.55 6.54
CA GLU A 82 -1.61 14.93 6.98
C GLU A 82 -2.82 15.53 6.25
N ASP A 83 -3.32 16.69 6.69
CA ASP A 83 -4.54 17.30 6.12
C ASP A 83 -4.42 17.62 4.62
N ASP A 84 -3.21 17.86 4.13
CA ASP A 84 -2.89 18.13 2.73
C ASP A 84 -2.41 16.90 1.96
N THR A 85 -2.40 15.70 2.59
CA THR A 85 -2.08 14.46 1.89
C THR A 85 -3.11 14.17 0.82
N VAL A 86 -2.64 13.99 -0.41
CA VAL A 86 -3.46 13.56 -1.55
C VAL A 86 -3.16 12.09 -1.83
N ILE A 87 -4.13 11.23 -1.54
CA ILE A 87 -4.01 9.79 -1.80
C ILE A 87 -4.31 9.53 -3.28
N HIS A 88 -3.34 8.95 -4.01
CA HIS A 88 -3.45 8.65 -5.43
C HIS A 88 -2.46 7.55 -5.81
N LEU A 89 -2.63 6.90 -6.95
CA LEU A 89 -1.65 5.93 -7.44
C LEU A 89 -0.34 6.67 -7.82
N SER A 90 0.73 6.46 -7.05
CA SER A 90 1.95 7.27 -7.12
C SER A 90 3.20 6.51 -7.54
N ALA A 91 3.27 5.19 -7.35
CA ALA A 91 4.47 4.40 -7.60
C ALA A 91 4.22 3.22 -8.53
N SER A 92 5.28 2.78 -9.20
CA SER A 92 5.22 1.74 -10.24
C SER A 92 5.68 0.35 -9.80
N LYS A 93 6.29 0.21 -8.61
CA LYS A 93 6.90 -1.05 -8.14
C LYS A 93 6.05 -2.31 -8.41
N LEU A 94 4.76 -2.25 -8.11
CA LEU A 94 3.84 -3.36 -8.33
C LEU A 94 3.81 -3.79 -9.81
N PHE A 95 3.77 -2.82 -10.71
CA PHE A 95 3.71 -3.02 -12.15
C PHE A 95 5.05 -3.44 -12.73
N ASP A 96 6.15 -2.87 -12.20
CA ASP A 96 7.52 -3.20 -12.63
C ASP A 96 7.83 -4.67 -12.30
N GLU A 97 7.53 -5.13 -11.08
CA GLU A 97 7.72 -6.53 -10.69
C GLU A 97 6.84 -7.50 -11.50
N TYR A 98 5.60 -7.08 -11.83
CA TYR A 98 4.76 -7.87 -12.73
C TYR A 98 5.36 -7.97 -14.12
N ALA A 99 5.85 -6.86 -14.68
CA ALA A 99 6.48 -6.82 -15.99
C ALA A 99 7.75 -7.70 -16.06
N GLU A 100 8.63 -7.61 -15.06
CA GLU A 100 9.81 -8.48 -14.95
C GLU A 100 9.45 -9.97 -14.94
N ALA A 101 8.43 -10.35 -14.18
CA ALA A 101 7.96 -11.74 -14.16
C ALA A 101 7.37 -12.17 -15.51
N LYS A 102 6.62 -11.29 -16.17
CA LYS A 102 6.01 -11.52 -17.47
C LYS A 102 7.06 -11.72 -18.57
N GLU A 103 8.17 -11.00 -18.54
CA GLU A 103 9.31 -11.18 -19.45
C GLU A 103 9.93 -12.57 -19.32
N LEU A 104 9.87 -13.19 -18.12
CA LEU A 104 10.29 -14.58 -17.87
C LEU A 104 9.20 -15.61 -18.21
N GLY A 105 8.09 -15.19 -18.83
CA GLY A 105 6.95 -16.03 -19.16
C GLY A 105 6.14 -16.49 -17.94
N ILE A 106 6.13 -15.70 -16.87
CA ILE A 106 5.40 -16.00 -15.63
C ILE A 106 4.31 -14.93 -15.44
N ALA A 107 3.03 -15.34 -15.54
CA ALA A 107 1.92 -14.50 -15.13
C ALA A 107 1.81 -14.57 -13.59
N THR A 108 2.02 -13.43 -12.93
CA THR A 108 1.91 -13.34 -11.48
C THR A 108 0.60 -12.69 -11.05
N LYS A 109 0.30 -12.84 -9.77
CA LYS A 109 -0.80 -12.17 -9.08
C LYS A 109 -0.17 -11.17 -8.10
N PRO A 110 -0.15 -9.86 -8.40
CA PRO A 110 0.34 -8.85 -7.47
C PRO A 110 -0.46 -8.87 -6.17
N VAL A 111 0.26 -8.70 -5.06
CA VAL A 111 -0.30 -8.61 -3.70
C VAL A 111 -0.15 -7.18 -3.20
N VAL A 112 -1.20 -6.63 -2.61
CA VAL A 112 -1.20 -5.29 -2.01
C VAL A 112 -2.10 -5.28 -0.79
N ILE A 113 -1.79 -4.46 0.21
CA ILE A 113 -2.68 -4.27 1.35
C ILE A 113 -3.99 -3.63 0.86
N GLY A 114 -5.12 -4.18 1.29
CA GLY A 114 -6.42 -3.70 0.88
C GLY A 114 -6.84 -2.38 1.54
N ALA A 115 -7.85 -1.73 0.95
CA ALA A 115 -8.25 -0.37 1.29
C ALA A 115 -8.71 -0.23 2.76
N TYR A 116 -9.45 -1.21 3.28
CA TYR A 116 -9.93 -1.17 4.65
C TYR A 116 -8.77 -1.27 5.65
N THR A 117 -7.86 -2.21 5.45
CA THR A 117 -6.67 -2.35 6.29
C THR A 117 -5.78 -1.12 6.23
N MET A 118 -5.54 -0.55 5.04
CA MET A 118 -4.75 0.69 4.91
C MET A 118 -5.37 1.83 5.73
N LEU A 119 -6.68 2.02 5.64
CA LEU A 119 -7.39 3.05 6.41
C LEU A 119 -7.26 2.82 7.92
N LYS A 120 -7.38 1.55 8.38
CA LYS A 120 -7.31 1.17 9.81
C LYS A 120 -5.89 1.22 10.38
N LEU A 121 -4.85 1.09 9.55
CA LEU A 121 -3.45 1.11 9.98
C LEU A 121 -2.82 2.50 9.86
N CYS A 122 -3.36 3.38 9.01
CA CYS A 122 -2.88 4.74 8.83
C CYS A 122 -3.15 5.59 10.07
N ARG A 123 -2.23 6.48 10.38
CA ARG A 123 -2.38 7.53 11.39
C ARG A 123 -2.71 8.85 10.70
N PHE A 124 -3.80 9.48 11.12
CA PHE A 124 -4.20 10.81 10.67
C PHE A 124 -3.69 11.82 11.68
N THR A 125 -2.83 12.75 11.23
CA THR A 125 -2.03 13.63 12.12
C THR A 125 -2.51 15.08 12.15
N GLY A 126 -3.55 15.41 11.35
CA GLY A 126 -4.17 16.73 11.30
C GLY A 126 -5.56 16.79 11.94
N GLU A 127 -6.39 17.69 11.42
CA GLU A 127 -7.79 17.83 11.79
C GLU A 127 -8.69 16.85 11.05
N LYS A 128 -8.33 16.49 9.80
CA LYS A 128 -9.01 15.46 9.01
C LYS A 128 -8.96 14.09 9.69
N LYS A 129 -10.05 13.34 9.53
CA LYS A 129 -10.23 11.98 10.06
C LYS A 129 -10.18 10.96 8.91
N ALA A 130 -10.17 9.69 9.26
CA ALA A 130 -10.17 8.58 8.29
C ALA A 130 -11.28 8.72 7.24
N GLU A 131 -12.46 9.17 7.67
CA GLU A 131 -13.63 9.32 6.80
C GLU A 131 -13.41 10.34 5.67
N ASP A 132 -12.60 11.37 5.90
CA ASP A 132 -12.30 12.43 4.93
C ASP A 132 -11.41 11.94 3.79
N PHE A 133 -10.69 10.83 4.00
CA PHE A 133 -9.78 10.23 3.01
C PHE A 133 -10.39 9.07 2.22
N ILE A 134 -11.61 8.63 2.55
CA ILE A 134 -12.25 7.47 1.91
C ILE A 134 -12.39 7.68 0.41
N GLY A 135 -12.80 8.86 -0.03
CA GLY A 135 -12.96 9.18 -1.45
C GLY A 135 -11.66 9.06 -2.24
N ASP A 136 -10.60 9.68 -1.76
CA ASP A 136 -9.29 9.66 -2.40
C ASP A 136 -8.70 8.23 -2.39
N LEU A 137 -8.82 7.54 -1.25
CA LEU A 137 -8.36 6.16 -1.11
C LEU A 137 -9.06 5.24 -2.11
N THR A 138 -10.39 5.34 -2.20
CA THR A 138 -11.19 4.56 -3.15
C THR A 138 -10.78 4.84 -4.59
N ALA A 139 -10.61 6.12 -4.95
CA ALA A 139 -10.19 6.53 -6.28
C ALA A 139 -8.80 5.98 -6.64
N ALA A 140 -7.85 5.98 -5.68
CA ALA A 140 -6.51 5.43 -5.89
C ALA A 140 -6.54 3.91 -6.17
N TYR A 141 -7.37 3.14 -5.44
CA TYR A 141 -7.52 1.70 -5.71
C TYR A 141 -8.26 1.42 -7.03
N GLN A 142 -9.23 2.26 -7.43
CA GLN A 142 -9.84 2.18 -8.74
C GLN A 142 -8.81 2.45 -9.85
N GLU A 143 -7.96 3.44 -9.67
CA GLU A 143 -6.86 3.74 -10.61
C GLU A 143 -5.88 2.57 -10.70
N LEU A 144 -5.52 1.95 -9.57
CA LEU A 144 -4.70 0.74 -9.54
C LEU A 144 -5.34 -0.39 -10.37
N LEU A 145 -6.64 -0.65 -10.19
CA LEU A 145 -7.34 -1.68 -10.96
C LEU A 145 -7.39 -1.34 -12.45
N LYS A 146 -7.64 -0.08 -12.82
CA LYS A 146 -7.60 0.37 -14.23
C LYS A 146 -6.21 0.16 -14.85
N GLU A 147 -5.16 0.46 -14.09
CA GLU A 147 -3.79 0.23 -14.57
C GLU A 147 -3.49 -1.26 -14.72
N CYS A 148 -3.96 -2.10 -13.78
CA CYS A 148 -3.88 -3.56 -13.91
C CYS A 148 -4.58 -4.06 -15.18
N GLN A 149 -5.76 -3.54 -15.51
CA GLN A 149 -6.48 -3.90 -16.74
C GLN A 149 -5.68 -3.51 -17.99
N LYS A 150 -5.11 -2.29 -18.05
CA LYS A 150 -4.27 -1.83 -19.17
C LYS A 150 -3.07 -2.75 -19.39
N GLN A 151 -2.45 -3.24 -18.31
CA GLN A 151 -1.31 -4.14 -18.37
C GLN A 151 -1.68 -5.62 -18.51
N GLN A 152 -2.99 -5.92 -18.60
CA GLN A 152 -3.52 -7.28 -18.73
C GLN A 152 -3.16 -8.18 -17.55
N ILE A 153 -3.13 -7.62 -16.34
CA ILE A 153 -2.97 -8.34 -15.09
C ILE A 153 -4.30 -9.02 -14.77
N ALA A 154 -4.34 -10.35 -14.85
CA ALA A 154 -5.57 -11.12 -14.72
C ALA A 154 -6.09 -11.19 -13.26
N TRP A 155 -5.19 -11.11 -12.27
CA TRP A 155 -5.53 -11.26 -10.86
C TRP A 155 -4.73 -10.30 -10.00
N VAL A 156 -5.40 -9.63 -9.07
CA VAL A 156 -4.79 -8.83 -7.99
C VAL A 156 -5.31 -9.36 -6.66
N GLN A 157 -4.43 -9.50 -5.68
CA GLN A 157 -4.81 -9.90 -4.33
C GLN A 157 -4.80 -8.67 -3.41
N PHE A 158 -5.94 -8.38 -2.80
CA PHE A 158 -6.04 -7.43 -1.70
C PHE A 158 -5.97 -8.17 -0.38
N ASP A 159 -4.92 -7.92 0.40
CA ASP A 159 -4.77 -8.47 1.74
C ASP A 159 -5.48 -7.57 2.75
N GLU A 160 -6.48 -8.12 3.43
CA GLU A 160 -7.28 -7.43 4.43
C GLU A 160 -7.13 -8.05 5.83
N PRO A 161 -5.92 -8.05 6.41
CA PRO A 161 -5.71 -8.66 7.72
C PRO A 161 -6.44 -7.95 8.85
N ALA A 162 -6.90 -6.71 8.68
CA ALA A 162 -7.71 -6.03 9.69
C ALA A 162 -9.07 -6.73 9.95
N LEU A 163 -9.54 -7.55 9.00
CA LEU A 163 -10.79 -8.34 9.16
C LEU A 163 -10.70 -9.45 10.22
N VAL A 164 -9.50 -9.77 10.74
CA VAL A 164 -9.36 -10.74 11.84
C VAL A 164 -9.70 -10.14 13.20
N ARG A 165 -9.92 -8.83 13.28
CA ARG A 165 -10.32 -8.14 14.51
C ARG A 165 -11.83 -8.23 14.70
N ASP A 166 -12.27 -8.02 15.95
CA ASP A 166 -13.69 -7.79 16.22
C ASP A 166 -14.13 -6.53 15.46
N MET A 167 -15.15 -6.68 14.62
CA MET A 167 -15.74 -5.61 13.82
C MET A 167 -17.11 -5.25 14.42
N ASP A 168 -17.32 -3.96 14.66
CA ASP A 168 -18.65 -3.45 14.95
C ASP A 168 -19.46 -3.19 13.66
N ALA A 169 -20.71 -2.76 13.81
CA ALA A 169 -21.57 -2.49 12.65
C ALA A 169 -21.04 -1.37 11.74
N GLN A 170 -20.33 -0.39 12.33
CA GLN A 170 -19.73 0.72 11.56
C GLN A 170 -18.53 0.23 10.76
N ASP A 171 -17.72 -0.66 11.31
CA ASP A 171 -16.61 -1.30 10.61
C ASP A 171 -17.09 -2.13 9.41
N VAL A 172 -18.17 -2.90 9.59
CA VAL A 172 -18.78 -3.69 8.52
C VAL A 172 -19.32 -2.77 7.41
N GLU A 173 -20.03 -1.70 7.77
CA GLU A 173 -20.56 -0.73 6.81
C GLU A 173 -19.43 -0.02 6.06
N LEU A 174 -18.36 0.38 6.76
CA LEU A 174 -17.18 1.00 6.15
C LEU A 174 -16.51 0.06 5.16
N PHE A 175 -16.33 -1.22 5.51
CA PHE A 175 -15.76 -2.22 4.62
C PHE A 175 -16.60 -2.36 3.34
N HIS A 176 -17.92 -2.51 3.46
CA HIS A 176 -18.81 -2.60 2.30
C HIS A 176 -18.73 -1.33 1.45
N ARG A 177 -18.80 -0.16 2.05
CA ARG A 177 -18.73 1.12 1.33
C ARG A 177 -17.43 1.26 0.52
N LEU A 178 -16.30 0.86 1.09
CA LEU A 178 -15.00 0.87 0.40
C LEU A 178 -15.01 -0.10 -0.78
N TYR A 179 -15.39 -1.36 -0.55
CA TYR A 179 -15.28 -2.38 -1.58
C TYR A 179 -16.35 -2.30 -2.65
N ASP A 180 -17.56 -1.85 -2.34
CA ASP A 180 -18.59 -1.56 -3.34
C ASP A 180 -18.11 -0.50 -4.32
N ALA A 181 -17.36 0.51 -3.84
CA ALA A 181 -16.79 1.53 -4.71
C ALA A 181 -15.56 1.00 -5.47
N VAL A 182 -14.57 0.43 -4.78
CA VAL A 182 -13.34 -0.10 -5.40
C VAL A 182 -13.65 -1.10 -6.51
N LEU A 183 -14.60 -2.01 -6.28
CA LEU A 183 -14.94 -3.09 -7.21
C LEU A 183 -15.85 -2.67 -8.35
N GLN A 184 -16.29 -1.40 -8.44
CA GLN A 184 -16.98 -0.90 -9.63
C GLN A 184 -16.11 -0.97 -10.88
N GLU A 185 -14.79 -0.91 -10.71
CA GLU A 185 -13.80 -0.97 -11.79
C GLU A 185 -13.26 -2.40 -12.06
N LYS A 186 -13.90 -3.43 -11.50
CA LYS A 186 -13.52 -4.82 -11.83
C LYS A 186 -13.82 -5.11 -13.30
N GLY A 187 -12.83 -5.65 -14.00
CA GLY A 187 -12.91 -6.10 -15.38
C GLY A 187 -13.74 -7.37 -15.54
#